data_5f5e770b669eec6879ebefa6cd590513
#
_entry.id   5f5e770b669eec6879ebefa6cd590513
#
_cell.length_a   1.000
_cell.length_b   1.000
_cell.length_c   1.000
_cell.angle_alpha   90.00
_cell.angle_beta   90.00
_cell.angle_gamma   90.00
#
_symmetry.space_group_name_H-M   'P 1'
#
loop_
_entity.id
_entity.type
_entity.pdbx_description
1 polymer ?
#
loop_
_entity_poly.entity_id
_entity_poly.type
_entity_poly.pdbx_seq_one_letter_code
_entity_poly.pdbx_strand_id
1 'polypeptide(L)'
;RQMCIRDSYIGMMNTTISGNTLEGVRLRAGGMTTAWLNPHLFGRGYMAYGFRDHRVKGLAELEYSFHKKKEYANEFPIHSLKLRYLSDVNQYGQHYLYTSQDNVFLALKRQKDDRIGYQRKAELTYTNEFHSGFSVQMTARLRKDESSRLIPFIKQDDRNTYVKSISTSELELKLRYAPNEKFFQTQWNRFPVSLDAPVFSLTHTMAAKGVLGGDYTYHYTEAGFQKRFWFSAFGYTDVILKAGKVWNKVPFPLLIIPNANLSYTIQPESYSLMNAMEFMNDEYASWDVTYYLNGWLFNRIPLLKKLKWREVLSCRGLYGNLSDKNNPAFQQDLFRFPAGSTTMGHTPYVEAGVGIENIFKVLRVDYVWRLTYRNLPDIDKSGLRISLHMTF
;
A
#
# COMPACT_ATOMS: atom_id res chain seq x y z
N ARG A 1 -4.25 11.07 -23.45
CA ARG A 1 -5.35 12.06 -23.42
C ARG A 1 -6.49 11.49 -22.59
N GLN A 2 -6.81 12.10 -21.46
CA GLN A 2 -8.07 11.83 -20.75
C GLN A 2 -9.18 12.57 -21.48
N MET A 3 -10.27 11.88 -21.77
CA MET A 3 -11.47 12.53 -22.25
C MET A 3 -12.14 13.19 -21.03
N CYS A 4 -11.99 14.50 -20.89
CA CYS A 4 -12.64 15.29 -19.87
C CYS A 4 -13.93 15.84 -20.47
N ILE A 5 -15.06 15.33 -20.03
CA ILE A 5 -16.30 16.05 -20.07
C ILE A 5 -16.27 16.92 -18.81
N ARG A 6 -16.64 18.18 -18.86
CA ARG A 6 -16.51 19.17 -17.78
C ARG A 6 -16.98 18.65 -16.40
N ASP A 7 -17.96 17.75 -16.39
CA ASP A 7 -18.65 17.26 -15.20
C ASP A 7 -18.15 15.89 -14.70
N SER A 8 -17.34 15.18 -15.51
CA SER A 8 -16.86 13.84 -15.17
C SER A 8 -15.54 13.48 -15.84
N TYR A 9 -14.78 12.59 -15.23
CA TYR A 9 -13.57 12.01 -15.79
C TYR A 9 -13.76 10.53 -16.07
N ILE A 10 -13.41 10.10 -17.27
CA ILE A 10 -13.25 8.69 -17.60
C ILE A 10 -11.90 8.20 -17.08
N GLY A 11 -11.85 6.97 -16.58
CA GLY A 11 -10.68 6.39 -15.92
C GLY A 11 -9.39 6.48 -16.72
N MET A 12 -8.25 6.36 -16.04
CA MET A 12 -6.93 6.43 -16.66
C MET A 12 -6.76 5.31 -17.69
N MET A 13 -6.30 5.62 -18.88
CA MET A 13 -6.06 4.63 -19.95
C MET A 13 -5.07 3.53 -19.55
N ASN A 14 -4.07 3.86 -18.72
CA ASN A 14 -3.08 2.91 -18.22
C ASN A 14 -3.62 1.89 -17.21
N THR A 15 -4.89 2.01 -16.79
CA THR A 15 -5.58 1.06 -15.91
C THR A 15 -6.69 0.29 -16.62
N THR A 16 -6.90 0.51 -17.91
CA THR A 16 -7.96 -0.13 -18.70
C THR A 16 -7.67 -1.59 -18.98
N ILE A 17 -6.40 -1.91 -19.25
CA ILE A 17 -5.94 -3.28 -19.53
C ILE A 17 -4.85 -3.61 -18.52
N SER A 18 -5.05 -4.67 -17.78
CA SER A 18 -4.08 -5.22 -16.83
C SER A 18 -4.11 -6.76 -16.86
N GLY A 19 -3.30 -7.40 -16.05
CA GLY A 19 -3.31 -8.85 -15.96
C GLY A 19 -2.60 -9.36 -14.72
N ASN A 20 -3.08 -10.50 -14.22
CA ASN A 20 -2.46 -11.21 -13.12
C ASN A 20 -2.68 -12.73 -13.26
N THR A 21 -2.01 -13.50 -12.42
CA THR A 21 -2.03 -14.97 -12.48
C THR A 21 -3.42 -15.56 -12.22
N LEU A 22 -4.28 -14.88 -11.45
CA LEU A 22 -5.62 -15.37 -11.11
C LEU A 22 -6.62 -15.09 -12.22
N GLU A 23 -6.65 -13.85 -12.73
CA GLU A 23 -7.65 -13.35 -13.68
C GLU A 23 -7.26 -13.53 -15.14
N GLY A 24 -5.96 -13.73 -15.43
CA GLY A 24 -5.41 -13.64 -16.77
C GLY A 24 -5.39 -12.20 -17.26
N VAL A 25 -5.92 -11.95 -18.45
CA VAL A 25 -6.19 -10.59 -18.94
C VAL A 25 -7.40 -10.02 -18.19
N ARG A 26 -7.30 -8.77 -17.79
CA ARG A 26 -8.35 -8.02 -17.10
C ARG A 26 -8.63 -6.74 -17.86
N LEU A 27 -9.90 -6.51 -18.19
CA LEU A 27 -10.39 -5.25 -18.74
C LEU A 27 -11.13 -4.49 -17.65
N ARG A 28 -10.87 -3.19 -17.57
CA ARG A 28 -11.48 -2.29 -16.59
C ARG A 28 -11.97 -1.02 -17.27
N ALA A 29 -13.18 -0.57 -16.91
CA ALA A 29 -13.74 0.71 -17.27
C ALA A 29 -14.32 1.39 -16.03
N GLY A 30 -14.14 2.69 -15.91
CA GLY A 30 -14.64 3.44 -14.77
C GLY A 30 -14.47 4.93 -14.92
N GLY A 31 -14.87 5.67 -13.90
CA GLY A 31 -14.80 7.11 -13.90
C GLY A 31 -15.11 7.72 -12.54
N MET A 32 -15.11 9.04 -12.49
CA MET A 32 -15.45 9.84 -11.32
C MET A 32 -16.12 11.16 -11.73
N THR A 33 -17.01 11.65 -10.87
CA THR A 33 -17.62 12.97 -11.03
C THR A 33 -16.69 14.06 -10.49
N THR A 34 -16.92 15.30 -10.90
CA THR A 34 -16.19 16.48 -10.44
C THR A 34 -17.13 17.41 -9.68
N ALA A 35 -16.55 18.44 -9.04
CA ALA A 35 -17.33 19.47 -8.37
C ALA A 35 -18.21 20.30 -9.33
N TRP A 36 -17.97 20.23 -10.63
CA TRP A 36 -18.81 20.87 -11.64
C TRP A 36 -20.20 20.25 -11.74
N LEU A 37 -20.32 18.93 -11.50
CA LEU A 37 -21.61 18.27 -11.42
C LEU A 37 -22.32 18.63 -10.12
N ASN A 38 -21.63 18.45 -9.00
CA ASN A 38 -22.11 18.85 -7.68
C ASN A 38 -20.91 19.12 -6.75
N PRO A 39 -20.81 20.33 -6.14
CA PRO A 39 -19.65 20.70 -5.31
C PRO A 39 -19.59 19.98 -3.94
N HIS A 40 -20.64 19.25 -3.57
CA HIS A 40 -20.74 18.52 -2.31
C HIS A 40 -20.81 17.00 -2.48
N LEU A 41 -21.26 16.49 -3.65
CA LEU A 41 -21.48 15.08 -3.87
C LEU A 41 -20.60 14.54 -4.99
N PHE A 42 -19.78 13.56 -4.66
CA PHE A 42 -18.83 12.94 -5.58
C PHE A 42 -19.10 11.46 -5.71
N GLY A 43 -19.19 10.98 -6.94
CA GLY A 43 -19.31 9.56 -7.27
C GLY A 43 -18.03 9.08 -7.94
N ARG A 44 -17.59 7.88 -7.59
CA ARG A 44 -16.46 7.20 -8.25
C ARG A 44 -16.77 5.73 -8.37
N GLY A 45 -16.41 5.14 -9.52
CA GLY A 45 -16.62 3.72 -9.68
C GLY A 45 -15.87 3.15 -10.87
N TYR A 46 -15.76 1.82 -10.86
CA TYR A 46 -15.32 1.05 -12.02
C TYR A 46 -15.94 -0.33 -12.01
N MET A 47 -15.98 -0.92 -13.18
CA MET A 47 -16.25 -2.35 -13.40
C MET A 47 -15.04 -2.97 -14.10
N ALA A 48 -14.73 -4.21 -13.75
CA ALA A 48 -13.64 -4.97 -14.34
C ALA A 48 -14.07 -6.43 -14.57
N TYR A 49 -13.53 -7.04 -15.62
CA TYR A 49 -13.77 -8.43 -15.96
C TYR A 49 -12.46 -9.18 -16.18
N GLY A 50 -12.30 -10.31 -15.49
CA GLY A 50 -11.16 -11.20 -15.66
C GLY A 50 -11.51 -12.35 -16.59
N PHE A 51 -10.69 -12.54 -17.64
CA PHE A 51 -10.99 -13.55 -18.67
C PHE A 51 -10.69 -14.99 -18.25
N ARG A 52 -9.87 -15.21 -17.22
CA ARG A 52 -9.53 -16.55 -16.74
C ARG A 52 -10.44 -17.03 -15.62
N ASP A 53 -10.85 -16.14 -14.73
CA ASP A 53 -11.73 -16.46 -13.61
C ASP A 53 -13.21 -16.21 -13.89
N HIS A 54 -13.54 -15.58 -15.05
CA HIS A 54 -14.88 -15.27 -15.52
C HIS A 54 -15.73 -14.53 -14.49
N ARG A 55 -15.11 -13.63 -13.68
CA ARG A 55 -15.80 -12.85 -12.64
C ARG A 55 -15.83 -11.37 -12.98
N VAL A 56 -17.01 -10.78 -12.75
CA VAL A 56 -17.17 -9.32 -12.73
C VAL A 56 -16.78 -8.81 -11.36
N LYS A 57 -16.02 -7.75 -11.34
CA LYS A 57 -15.51 -7.06 -10.17
C LYS A 57 -15.76 -5.57 -10.29
N GLY A 58 -15.71 -4.85 -9.19
CA GLY A 58 -15.93 -3.42 -9.26
C GLY A 58 -15.81 -2.69 -7.94
N LEU A 59 -15.84 -1.39 -8.08
CA LEU A 59 -15.87 -0.39 -7.02
C LEU A 59 -17.03 0.55 -7.26
N ALA A 60 -17.81 0.85 -6.23
CA ALA A 60 -18.73 1.97 -6.18
C ALA A 60 -18.41 2.80 -4.93
N GLU A 61 -18.24 4.09 -5.09
CA GLU A 61 -17.90 5.03 -4.02
C GLU A 61 -18.76 6.28 -4.17
N LEU A 62 -19.37 6.71 -3.08
CA LEU A 62 -20.12 7.94 -2.96
C LEU A 62 -19.58 8.74 -1.78
N GLU A 63 -19.15 9.98 -2.02
CA GLU A 63 -18.59 10.86 -1.01
C GLU A 63 -19.38 12.15 -0.93
N TYR A 64 -19.87 12.47 0.26
CA TYR A 64 -20.50 13.75 0.57
C TYR A 64 -19.49 14.62 1.32
N SER A 65 -19.17 15.78 0.74
CA SER A 65 -18.29 16.79 1.35
C SER A 65 -19.14 17.86 2.05
N PHE A 66 -18.88 18.07 3.34
CA PHE A 66 -19.53 19.14 4.12
C PHE A 66 -19.06 20.53 3.69
N HIS A 67 -17.88 20.63 3.07
CA HIS A 67 -17.36 21.85 2.49
C HIS A 67 -17.53 21.86 0.98
N LYS A 68 -17.94 23.01 0.44
CA LYS A 68 -18.00 23.21 -1.00
C LYS A 68 -16.61 23.08 -1.62
N LYS A 69 -16.46 22.17 -2.57
CA LYS A 69 -15.22 21.94 -3.31
C LYS A 69 -15.23 22.72 -4.62
N LYS A 70 -14.03 23.07 -5.11
CA LYS A 70 -13.86 23.81 -6.36
C LYS A 70 -13.76 22.87 -7.57
N GLU A 71 -13.03 21.78 -7.40
CA GLU A 71 -12.74 20.86 -8.51
C GLU A 71 -12.80 19.38 -8.09
N TYR A 72 -12.16 18.99 -6.98
CA TYR A 72 -12.03 17.59 -6.55
C TYR A 72 -12.45 17.35 -5.11
N ALA A 73 -12.93 16.13 -4.81
CA ALA A 73 -13.31 15.73 -3.46
C ALA A 73 -12.17 15.80 -2.44
N ASN A 74 -10.94 15.54 -2.88
CA ASN A 74 -9.73 15.47 -2.03
C ASN A 74 -9.07 16.85 -1.74
N GLU A 75 -9.73 17.96 -2.11
CA GLU A 75 -9.24 19.31 -1.75
C GLU A 75 -9.22 19.52 -0.23
N PHE A 76 -8.16 20.19 0.22
CA PHE A 76 -8.01 20.57 1.64
C PHE A 76 -8.95 21.75 2.01
N PRO A 77 -9.53 21.77 3.22
CA PRO A 77 -9.59 20.68 4.18
C PRO A 77 -10.63 19.63 3.79
N ILE A 78 -10.34 18.34 4.05
CA ILE A 78 -11.33 17.28 3.87
C ILE A 78 -12.23 17.26 5.10
N HIS A 79 -13.53 17.39 4.88
CA HIS A 79 -14.57 17.12 5.87
C HIS A 79 -15.69 16.42 5.12
N SER A 80 -15.70 15.09 5.19
CA SER A 80 -16.56 14.27 4.33
C SER A 80 -17.04 12.99 4.99
N LEU A 81 -18.14 12.48 4.48
CA LEU A 81 -18.67 11.15 4.73
C LEU A 81 -18.65 10.36 3.43
N LYS A 82 -17.99 9.20 3.43
CA LYS A 82 -17.76 8.37 2.26
C LYS A 82 -18.33 6.98 2.46
N LEU A 83 -19.18 6.55 1.56
CA LEU A 83 -19.65 5.18 1.43
C LEU A 83 -18.93 4.51 0.27
N ARG A 84 -18.36 3.34 0.51
CA ARG A 84 -17.61 2.59 -0.49
C ARG A 84 -17.98 1.12 -0.45
N TYR A 85 -18.24 0.54 -1.61
CA TYR A 85 -18.37 -0.88 -1.81
C TYR A 85 -17.33 -1.36 -2.82
N LEU A 86 -16.54 -2.34 -2.45
CA LEU A 86 -15.52 -2.97 -3.27
C LEU A 86 -15.79 -4.46 -3.35
N SER A 87 -15.78 -5.02 -4.55
CA SER A 87 -15.72 -6.46 -4.80
C SER A 87 -14.62 -6.70 -5.83
N ASP A 88 -13.43 -7.11 -5.40
CA ASP A 88 -12.26 -7.22 -6.29
C ASP A 88 -11.28 -8.28 -5.80
N VAL A 89 -10.19 -8.46 -6.51
CA VAL A 89 -9.05 -9.27 -6.07
C VAL A 89 -8.23 -8.51 -5.02
N ASN A 90 -7.68 -9.27 -4.07
CA ASN A 90 -6.74 -8.78 -3.07
C ASN A 90 -5.37 -9.43 -3.31
N GLN A 91 -4.36 -8.62 -3.57
CA GLN A 91 -2.97 -9.06 -3.68
C GLN A 91 -2.34 -9.00 -2.29
N TYR A 92 -2.26 -10.13 -1.60
CA TYR A 92 -1.72 -10.19 -0.25
C TYR A 92 -0.24 -9.78 -0.21
N GLY A 93 0.09 -8.87 0.71
CA GLY A 93 1.45 -8.34 0.84
C GLY A 93 1.88 -7.41 -0.29
N GLN A 94 0.95 -6.85 -1.07
CA GLN A 94 1.19 -5.81 -2.06
C GLN A 94 0.20 -4.67 -1.88
N HIS A 95 0.70 -3.50 -1.47
CA HIS A 95 -0.11 -2.30 -1.25
C HIS A 95 0.44 -1.14 -2.09
N TYR A 96 -0.43 -0.51 -2.85
CA TYR A 96 -0.08 0.59 -3.73
C TYR A 96 -0.65 1.90 -3.16
N LEU A 97 0.24 2.82 -2.74
CA LEU A 97 -0.17 4.07 -2.10
C LEU A 97 -0.70 5.12 -3.08
N TYR A 98 -0.04 5.27 -4.23
CA TYR A 98 -0.32 6.35 -5.18
C TYR A 98 -0.67 5.85 -6.58
N THR A 99 -0.81 4.56 -6.77
CA THR A 99 -1.15 3.96 -8.06
C THR A 99 -2.19 2.86 -7.88
N SER A 100 -2.79 2.41 -8.97
CA SER A 100 -3.72 1.30 -8.96
C SER A 100 -2.97 -0.01 -9.20
N GLN A 101 -3.45 -1.12 -8.62
CA GLN A 101 -2.99 -2.48 -8.97
C GLN A 101 -3.15 -2.80 -10.46
N ASP A 102 -4.07 -2.12 -11.15
CA ASP A 102 -4.35 -2.29 -12.58
C ASP A 102 -3.42 -1.47 -13.49
N ASN A 103 -2.45 -0.76 -12.94
CA ASN A 103 -1.52 0.02 -13.73
C ASN A 103 -0.63 -0.89 -14.58
N VAL A 104 -0.67 -0.71 -15.90
CA VAL A 104 0.08 -1.51 -16.88
C VAL A 104 1.60 -1.53 -16.61
N PHE A 105 2.15 -0.45 -16.06
CA PHE A 105 3.58 -0.40 -15.68
C PHE A 105 3.94 -1.32 -14.50
N LEU A 106 2.95 -1.75 -13.70
CA LEU A 106 3.13 -2.72 -12.63
C LEU A 106 2.92 -4.16 -13.10
N ALA A 107 2.49 -4.36 -14.36
CA ALA A 107 2.29 -5.71 -14.92
C ALA A 107 3.62 -6.45 -15.16
N LEU A 108 4.72 -5.72 -15.38
CA LEU A 108 6.05 -6.30 -15.46
C LEU A 108 6.54 -6.63 -14.04
N LYS A 109 6.43 -7.90 -13.68
CA LYS A 109 6.82 -8.41 -12.37
C LYS A 109 8.10 -9.23 -12.43
N ARG A 110 8.93 -9.10 -11.40
CA ARG A 110 10.19 -9.86 -11.24
C ARG A 110 9.96 -11.28 -10.73
N GLN A 111 8.86 -11.49 -10.02
CA GLN A 111 8.48 -12.77 -9.41
C GLN A 111 7.01 -13.10 -9.73
N LYS A 112 6.65 -14.37 -9.56
CA LYS A 112 5.27 -14.83 -9.76
C LYS A 112 4.32 -14.11 -8.80
N ASP A 113 3.24 -13.59 -9.36
CA ASP A 113 2.16 -12.97 -8.60
C ASP A 113 1.06 -14.01 -8.33
N ASP A 114 1.32 -14.88 -7.37
CA ASP A 114 0.46 -16.00 -7.00
C ASP A 114 -0.21 -15.82 -5.61
N ARG A 115 -0.02 -14.66 -4.99
CA ARG A 115 -0.60 -14.34 -3.68
C ARG A 115 -1.88 -13.52 -3.80
N ILE A 116 -2.84 -14.05 -4.56
CA ILE A 116 -4.07 -13.35 -4.92
C ILE A 116 -5.29 -14.12 -4.42
N GLY A 117 -6.14 -13.43 -3.66
CA GLY A 117 -7.46 -13.89 -3.22
C GLY A 117 -8.57 -12.96 -3.69
N TYR A 118 -9.80 -13.23 -3.31
CA TYR A 118 -10.93 -12.32 -3.54
C TYR A 118 -11.29 -11.60 -2.25
N GLN A 119 -11.73 -10.37 -2.37
CA GLN A 119 -12.12 -9.55 -1.22
C GLN A 119 -13.36 -8.73 -1.56
N ARG A 120 -14.30 -8.69 -0.60
CA ARG A 120 -15.42 -7.75 -0.61
C ARG A 120 -15.35 -6.87 0.61
N LYS A 121 -15.55 -5.59 0.41
CA LYS A 121 -15.58 -4.59 1.49
C LYS A 121 -16.76 -3.67 1.31
N ALA A 122 -17.46 -3.40 2.39
CA ALA A 122 -18.37 -2.27 2.51
C ALA A 122 -17.83 -1.36 3.61
N GLU A 123 -17.58 -0.10 3.30
CA GLU A 123 -16.91 0.85 4.20
C GLU A 123 -17.74 2.14 4.28
N LEU A 124 -17.91 2.61 5.51
CA LEU A 124 -18.43 3.95 5.80
C LEU A 124 -17.33 4.72 6.53
N THR A 125 -16.81 5.76 5.89
CA THR A 125 -15.67 6.53 6.40
C THR A 125 -16.07 7.98 6.63
N TYR A 126 -15.89 8.46 7.85
CA TYR A 126 -15.94 9.87 8.21
C TYR A 126 -14.52 10.41 8.31
N THR A 127 -14.23 11.52 7.63
CA THR A 127 -12.92 12.20 7.67
C THR A 127 -13.11 13.65 8.01
N ASN A 128 -12.31 14.16 8.94
CA ASN A 128 -12.23 15.59 9.26
C ASN A 128 -10.77 16.04 9.38
N GLU A 129 -10.36 16.99 8.55
CA GLU A 129 -9.06 17.65 8.57
C GLU A 129 -9.18 19.06 9.13
N PHE A 130 -8.33 19.38 10.09
CA PHE A 130 -8.25 20.69 10.71
C PHE A 130 -7.08 21.50 10.14
N HIS A 131 -7.22 22.82 10.12
CA HIS A 131 -6.15 23.74 9.69
C HIS A 131 -4.89 23.68 10.57
N SER A 132 -5.00 23.15 11.79
CA SER A 132 -3.85 22.88 12.69
C SER A 132 -2.94 21.75 12.20
N GLY A 133 -3.31 21.05 11.12
CA GLY A 133 -2.62 19.85 10.64
C GLY A 133 -3.04 18.57 11.33
N PHE A 134 -4.00 18.61 12.27
CA PHE A 134 -4.59 17.43 12.85
C PHE A 134 -5.69 16.88 11.94
N SER A 135 -5.82 15.58 11.83
CA SER A 135 -6.91 14.92 11.12
C SER A 135 -7.40 13.69 11.85
N VAL A 136 -8.70 13.44 11.79
CA VAL A 136 -9.38 12.29 12.35
C VAL A 136 -10.11 11.57 11.23
N GLN A 137 -9.92 10.27 11.14
CA GLN A 137 -10.68 9.41 10.24
C GLN A 137 -11.25 8.24 11.05
N MET A 138 -12.55 8.02 10.90
CA MET A 138 -13.25 6.88 11.49
C MET A 138 -13.85 6.05 10.36
N THR A 139 -13.58 4.74 10.33
CA THR A 139 -14.07 3.84 9.30
C THR A 139 -14.77 2.65 9.94
N ALA A 140 -16.05 2.47 9.65
CA ALA A 140 -16.77 1.23 9.89
C ALA A 140 -16.65 0.36 8.64
N ARG A 141 -16.18 -0.88 8.77
CA ARG A 141 -15.87 -1.76 7.65
C ARG A 141 -16.45 -3.15 7.87
N LEU A 142 -17.16 -3.64 6.86
CA LEU A 142 -17.50 -5.06 6.70
C LEU A 142 -16.59 -5.63 5.63
N ARG A 143 -15.78 -6.60 6.00
CA ARG A 143 -14.79 -7.22 5.12
C ARG A 143 -15.06 -8.72 5.03
N LYS A 144 -15.00 -9.24 3.81
CA LYS A 144 -15.04 -10.66 3.52
C LYS A 144 -13.91 -11.03 2.59
N ASP A 145 -12.99 -11.85 3.09
CA ASP A 145 -11.91 -12.43 2.29
C ASP A 145 -12.32 -13.85 1.86
N GLU A 146 -12.27 -14.11 0.55
CA GLU A 146 -12.60 -15.40 -0.01
C GLU A 146 -11.31 -16.11 -0.47
N SER A 147 -11.22 -17.40 -0.19
CA SER A 147 -10.13 -18.23 -0.68
C SER A 147 -10.13 -18.27 -2.21
N SER A 148 -8.95 -18.43 -2.79
CA SER A 148 -8.78 -18.64 -4.23
C SER A 148 -8.03 -19.95 -4.48
N ARG A 149 -7.95 -20.37 -5.75
CA ARG A 149 -7.10 -21.50 -6.14
C ARG A 149 -5.62 -21.29 -5.83
N LEU A 150 -5.17 -20.03 -5.73
CA LEU A 150 -3.78 -19.67 -5.44
C LEU A 150 -3.52 -19.58 -3.93
N ILE A 151 -4.54 -19.16 -3.15
CA ILE A 151 -4.47 -19.07 -1.68
C ILE A 151 -5.70 -19.75 -1.08
N PRO A 152 -5.66 -21.08 -0.89
CA PRO A 152 -6.70 -21.80 -0.20
C PRO A 152 -6.61 -21.58 1.32
N PHE A 153 -7.77 -21.40 1.98
CA PHE A 153 -7.83 -21.34 3.44
C PHE A 153 -8.04 -22.74 4.00
N ILE A 154 -6.94 -23.41 4.35
CA ILE A 154 -6.94 -24.80 4.87
C ILE A 154 -6.46 -24.73 6.32
N LYS A 155 -7.25 -25.22 7.25
CA LYS A 155 -6.86 -25.32 8.66
C LYS A 155 -5.72 -26.34 8.84
N GLN A 156 -4.93 -26.15 9.89
CA GLN A 156 -3.85 -27.06 10.28
C GLN A 156 -4.37 -28.28 11.06
N ASP A 157 -5.70 -28.48 11.11
CA ASP A 157 -6.32 -29.63 11.75
C ASP A 157 -6.05 -30.95 11.02
N ASP A 158 -6.27 -32.10 11.68
CA ASP A 158 -6.06 -33.44 11.11
C ASP A 158 -6.92 -33.72 9.87
N ARG A 159 -8.03 -32.98 9.72
CA ARG A 159 -8.99 -33.12 8.62
C ARG A 159 -8.69 -32.23 7.42
N ASN A 160 -7.69 -31.33 7.52
CA ASN A 160 -7.39 -30.32 6.51
C ASN A 160 -8.65 -29.52 6.08
N THR A 161 -9.40 -29.06 7.06
CA THR A 161 -10.70 -28.42 6.83
C THR A 161 -10.55 -27.19 5.93
N TYR A 162 -11.23 -27.21 4.78
CA TYR A 162 -11.25 -26.08 3.85
C TYR A 162 -12.29 -25.05 4.28
N VAL A 163 -11.89 -23.79 4.34
CA VAL A 163 -12.75 -22.65 4.66
C VAL A 163 -12.89 -21.76 3.43
N LYS A 164 -14.12 -21.56 2.96
CA LYS A 164 -14.38 -20.79 1.74
C LYS A 164 -14.11 -19.31 1.90
N SER A 165 -14.42 -18.75 3.05
CA SER A 165 -14.26 -17.32 3.32
C SER A 165 -14.22 -17.04 4.81
N ILE A 166 -13.65 -15.89 5.17
CA ILE A 166 -13.71 -15.29 6.50
C ILE A 166 -14.35 -13.92 6.40
N SER A 167 -15.08 -13.53 7.43
CA SER A 167 -15.74 -12.22 7.52
C SER A 167 -15.26 -11.49 8.77
N THR A 168 -15.08 -10.18 8.67
CA THR A 168 -14.80 -9.31 9.82
C THR A 168 -15.66 -8.07 9.79
N SER A 169 -16.07 -7.63 10.98
CA SER A 169 -16.73 -6.35 11.19
C SER A 169 -15.83 -5.49 12.02
N GLU A 170 -15.30 -4.43 11.42
CA GLU A 170 -14.20 -3.64 11.92
C GLU A 170 -14.62 -2.19 12.14
N LEU A 171 -14.12 -1.60 13.22
CA LEU A 171 -14.13 -0.16 13.45
C LEU A 171 -12.69 0.32 13.56
N GLU A 172 -12.30 1.24 12.69
CA GLU A 172 -10.96 1.80 12.62
C GLU A 172 -10.99 3.28 12.97
N LEU A 173 -10.11 3.70 13.87
CA LEU A 173 -9.80 5.09 14.17
C LEU A 173 -8.38 5.38 13.72
N LYS A 174 -8.22 6.38 12.85
CA LYS A 174 -6.92 6.90 12.41
C LYS A 174 -6.80 8.35 12.78
N LEU A 175 -5.77 8.66 13.56
CA LEU A 175 -5.36 10.00 13.94
C LEU A 175 -4.08 10.34 13.20
N ARG A 176 -4.00 11.54 12.65
CA ARG A 176 -2.80 12.03 11.98
C ARG A 176 -2.55 13.49 12.36
N TYR A 177 -1.30 13.80 12.66
CA TYR A 177 -0.85 15.15 12.93
C TYR A 177 0.32 15.51 12.00
N ALA A 178 0.12 16.50 11.14
CA ALA A 178 1.07 16.95 10.13
C ALA A 178 1.01 18.48 10.02
N PRO A 179 1.64 19.21 10.96
CA PRO A 179 1.59 20.65 10.98
C PRO A 179 2.29 21.23 9.76
N ASN A 180 1.70 22.30 9.19
CA ASN A 180 2.24 23.06 8.05
C ASN A 180 2.52 22.22 6.79
N GLU A 181 1.86 21.07 6.64
CA GLU A 181 2.00 20.22 5.45
C GLU A 181 1.44 20.94 4.22
N LYS A 182 2.22 20.96 3.14
CA LYS A 182 1.80 21.48 1.85
C LYS A 182 1.59 20.33 0.88
N PHE A 183 0.58 20.44 0.03
CA PHE A 183 0.20 19.39 -0.89
C PHE A 183 0.29 19.85 -2.34
N PHE A 184 0.78 18.98 -3.19
CA PHE A 184 0.51 19.00 -4.62
C PHE A 184 -0.71 18.12 -4.88
N GLN A 185 -1.72 18.69 -5.50
CA GLN A 185 -3.00 18.05 -5.71
C GLN A 185 -3.20 17.72 -7.18
N THR A 186 -3.60 16.49 -7.44
CA THR A 186 -4.11 16.02 -8.73
C THR A 186 -5.57 15.59 -8.57
N GLN A 187 -6.23 15.33 -9.66
CA GLN A 187 -7.60 14.82 -9.66
C GLN A 187 -7.75 13.46 -8.92
N TRP A 188 -6.68 12.67 -8.84
CA TRP A 188 -6.71 11.32 -8.25
C TRP A 188 -6.09 11.27 -6.87
N ASN A 189 -5.01 11.99 -6.67
CA ASN A 189 -4.18 11.91 -5.48
C ASN A 189 -3.74 13.29 -5.00
N ARG A 190 -3.47 13.37 -3.71
CA ARG A 190 -2.84 14.49 -3.06
C ARG A 190 -1.50 14.02 -2.49
N PHE A 191 -0.42 14.65 -2.94
CA PHE A 191 0.94 14.30 -2.55
C PHE A 191 1.50 15.36 -1.62
N PRO A 192 2.11 14.99 -0.47
CA PRO A 192 2.82 15.95 0.36
C PRO A 192 4.05 16.48 -0.40
N VAL A 193 4.18 17.80 -0.45
CA VAL A 193 5.33 18.48 -1.11
C VAL A 193 6.44 18.74 -0.12
N SER A 194 6.09 19.07 1.12
CA SER A 194 7.05 19.36 2.18
C SER A 194 6.86 18.36 3.32
N LEU A 195 7.95 17.69 3.67
CA LEU A 195 8.04 16.77 4.81
C LEU A 195 8.93 17.35 5.93
N ASP A 196 9.13 18.68 5.94
CA ASP A 196 10.00 19.38 6.90
C ASP A 196 9.47 19.28 8.32
N ALA A 197 8.15 19.38 8.47
CA ALA A 197 7.50 19.14 9.74
C ALA A 197 7.30 17.64 9.97
N PRO A 198 7.41 17.16 11.23
CA PRO A 198 7.15 15.76 11.54
C PRO A 198 5.69 15.42 11.31
N VAL A 199 5.45 14.24 10.75
CA VAL A 199 4.12 13.65 10.59
C VAL A 199 4.01 12.47 11.54
N PHE A 200 3.01 12.50 12.43
CA PHE A 200 2.66 11.41 13.32
C PHE A 200 1.35 10.79 12.88
N SER A 201 1.27 9.48 12.92
CA SER A 201 0.04 8.74 12.68
C SER A 201 -0.17 7.66 13.72
N LEU A 202 -1.42 7.47 14.13
CA LEU A 202 -1.84 6.38 15.01
C LEU A 202 -3.12 5.80 14.43
N THR A 203 -3.11 4.51 14.15
CA THR A 203 -4.27 3.76 13.69
C THR A 203 -4.60 2.67 14.69
N HIS A 204 -5.86 2.58 15.09
CA HIS A 204 -6.36 1.48 15.91
C HIS A 204 -7.60 0.89 15.26
N THR A 205 -7.54 -0.40 14.97
CA THR A 205 -8.66 -1.17 14.41
C THR A 205 -9.13 -2.17 15.43
N MET A 206 -10.42 -2.22 15.66
CA MET A 206 -11.07 -3.24 16.49
C MET A 206 -12.10 -3.99 15.68
N ALA A 207 -12.14 -5.30 15.85
CA ALA A 207 -13.14 -6.18 15.23
C ALA A 207 -13.82 -7.00 16.31
N ALA A 208 -15.12 -7.26 16.15
CA ALA A 208 -15.92 -8.01 17.09
C ALA A 208 -16.58 -9.21 16.41
N LYS A 209 -16.39 -10.39 17.01
CA LYS A 209 -17.05 -11.63 16.59
C LYS A 209 -18.57 -11.55 16.85
N GLY A 210 -19.37 -12.05 15.91
CA GLY A 210 -20.83 -12.08 15.99
C GLY A 210 -21.51 -10.78 15.59
N VAL A 211 -20.80 -9.64 15.54
CA VAL A 211 -21.36 -8.37 15.07
C VAL A 211 -21.41 -8.39 13.54
N LEU A 212 -22.60 -8.19 12.97
CA LEU A 212 -22.83 -8.15 11.52
C LEU A 212 -22.17 -9.30 10.73
N GLY A 213 -22.08 -10.49 11.35
CA GLY A 213 -21.49 -11.67 10.73
C GLY A 213 -19.96 -11.77 10.80
N GLY A 214 -19.32 -11.03 11.70
CA GLY A 214 -17.88 -11.15 11.95
C GLY A 214 -17.50 -12.48 12.60
N ASP A 215 -16.46 -13.14 12.09
CA ASP A 215 -15.97 -14.44 12.58
C ASP A 215 -14.93 -14.30 13.67
N TYR A 216 -14.24 -13.15 13.75
CA TYR A 216 -13.08 -12.94 14.62
C TYR A 216 -13.21 -11.68 15.48
N THR A 217 -12.68 -11.77 16.71
CA THR A 217 -12.42 -10.60 17.57
C THR A 217 -10.94 -10.32 17.57
N TYR A 218 -10.54 -9.10 17.18
CA TYR A 218 -9.14 -8.70 17.24
C TYR A 218 -8.98 -7.19 17.37
N HIS A 219 -7.81 -6.80 17.84
CA HIS A 219 -7.33 -5.43 17.89
C HIS A 219 -6.02 -5.34 17.12
N TYR A 220 -5.91 -4.32 16.29
CA TYR A 220 -4.68 -3.96 15.60
C TYR A 220 -4.33 -2.51 15.88
N THR A 221 -3.10 -2.25 16.30
CA THR A 221 -2.60 -0.90 16.55
C THR A 221 -1.36 -0.67 15.71
N GLU A 222 -1.29 0.48 15.02
CA GLU A 222 -0.13 0.90 14.25
C GLU A 222 0.19 2.36 14.56
N ALA A 223 1.46 2.64 14.84
CA ALA A 223 1.99 3.98 14.99
C ALA A 223 3.00 4.27 13.87
N GLY A 224 2.99 5.48 13.35
CA GLY A 224 3.90 5.91 12.30
C GLY A 224 4.49 7.29 12.57
N PHE A 225 5.72 7.46 12.15
CA PHE A 225 6.46 8.72 12.19
C PHE A 225 7.14 8.94 10.84
N GLN A 226 7.04 10.15 10.30
CA GLN A 226 7.71 10.53 9.06
C GLN A 226 8.27 11.95 9.18
N LYS A 227 9.52 12.15 8.74
CA LYS A 227 10.16 13.46 8.73
C LYS A 227 11.29 13.54 7.72
N ARG A 228 11.49 14.71 7.14
CA ARG A 228 12.68 15.10 6.38
C ARG A 228 13.67 15.83 7.26
N PHE A 229 14.94 15.42 7.19
CA PHE A 229 16.06 16.07 7.85
C PHE A 229 16.97 16.69 6.80
N TRP A 230 17.21 17.98 6.89
CA TRP A 230 18.07 18.72 5.99
C TRP A 230 19.48 18.80 6.52
N PHE A 231 20.47 18.53 5.67
CA PHE A 231 21.90 18.59 5.98
C PHE A 231 22.60 19.71 5.20
N SER A 232 21.92 20.83 4.98
CA SER A 232 22.42 21.99 4.26
C SER A 232 22.95 21.60 2.86
N ALA A 233 24.23 21.81 2.57
CA ALA A 233 24.87 21.52 1.30
C ALA A 233 24.98 20.00 0.98
N PHE A 234 24.76 19.14 1.97
CA PHE A 234 24.85 17.68 1.79
C PHE A 234 23.51 17.03 1.45
N GLY A 235 22.46 17.83 1.20
CA GLY A 235 21.15 17.33 0.83
C GLY A 235 20.21 17.06 1.99
N TYR A 236 19.37 16.02 1.89
CA TYR A 236 18.36 15.70 2.90
C TYR A 236 18.11 14.19 3.00
N THR A 237 17.58 13.79 4.15
CA THR A 237 17.16 12.40 4.40
C THR A 237 15.67 12.37 4.73
N ASP A 238 14.93 11.55 4.04
CA ASP A 238 13.56 11.18 4.39
C ASP A 238 13.59 9.94 5.27
N VAL A 239 12.94 10.02 6.42
CA VAL A 239 12.85 8.93 7.41
C VAL A 239 11.38 8.61 7.64
N ILE A 240 11.02 7.33 7.48
CA ILE A 240 9.72 6.79 7.81
C ILE A 240 9.93 5.64 8.79
N LEU A 241 9.29 5.71 9.94
CA LEU A 241 9.28 4.66 10.95
C LEU A 241 7.86 4.21 11.19
N LYS A 242 7.63 2.91 11.28
CA LYS A 242 6.33 2.35 11.63
C LYS A 242 6.50 1.19 12.60
N ALA A 243 5.55 1.06 13.51
CA ALA A 243 5.44 -0.10 14.39
C ALA A 243 3.98 -0.48 14.55
N GLY A 244 3.70 -1.77 14.58
CA GLY A 244 2.34 -2.24 14.72
C GLY A 244 2.25 -3.61 15.36
N LYS A 245 1.06 -3.90 15.97
CA LYS A 245 0.80 -5.15 16.65
C LYS A 245 -0.66 -5.57 16.51
N VAL A 246 -0.86 -6.86 16.22
CA VAL A 246 -2.12 -7.57 16.36
C VAL A 246 -2.17 -8.23 17.72
N TRP A 247 -3.13 -7.83 18.55
CA TRP A 247 -3.18 -8.24 19.97
C TRP A 247 -3.80 -9.60 20.20
N ASN A 248 -4.66 -10.06 19.29
CA ASN A 248 -5.44 -11.28 19.46
C ASN A 248 -4.94 -12.40 18.54
N LYS A 249 -5.52 -13.59 18.72
CA LYS A 249 -5.33 -14.72 17.83
C LYS A 249 -6.14 -14.53 16.57
N VAL A 250 -5.47 -14.59 15.40
CA VAL A 250 -6.08 -14.41 14.07
C VAL A 250 -5.46 -15.32 13.03
N PRO A 251 -6.20 -15.72 11.98
CA PRO A 251 -5.63 -16.44 10.84
C PRO A 251 -4.80 -15.50 9.95
N PHE A 252 -3.94 -16.09 9.07
CA PHE A 252 -2.98 -15.34 8.27
C PHE A 252 -3.55 -14.18 7.41
N PRO A 253 -4.80 -14.22 6.89
CA PRO A 253 -5.31 -13.07 6.15
C PRO A 253 -5.52 -11.80 6.97
N LEU A 254 -5.48 -11.92 8.31
CA LEU A 254 -5.60 -10.82 9.27
C LEU A 254 -4.27 -10.50 9.98
N LEU A 255 -3.20 -11.24 9.70
CA LEU A 255 -1.86 -10.94 10.18
C LEU A 255 -1.23 -9.75 9.43
N ILE A 256 -0.15 -9.24 9.98
CA ILE A 256 0.66 -8.20 9.36
C ILE A 256 1.54 -8.85 8.30
N ILE A 257 1.26 -8.53 7.04
CA ILE A 257 2.02 -8.98 5.89
C ILE A 257 2.80 -7.79 5.36
N PRO A 258 4.14 -7.82 5.36
CA PRO A 258 4.97 -6.73 4.87
C PRO A 258 4.65 -6.40 3.40
N ASN A 259 4.74 -5.11 3.05
CA ASN A 259 4.46 -4.65 1.69
C ASN A 259 5.62 -4.96 0.76
N ALA A 260 5.49 -5.98 -0.08
CA ALA A 260 6.46 -6.40 -1.08
C ALA A 260 6.19 -5.74 -2.44
N ASN A 261 7.24 -5.27 -3.08
CA ASN A 261 7.17 -4.76 -4.44
C ASN A 261 7.63 -5.82 -5.43
N LEU A 262 6.70 -6.43 -6.13
CA LEU A 262 7.00 -7.42 -7.17
C LEU A 262 7.30 -6.79 -8.54
N SER A 263 7.11 -5.48 -8.73
CA SER A 263 7.38 -4.79 -9.99
C SER A 263 8.83 -4.30 -10.07
N TYR A 264 9.26 -3.92 -11.26
CA TYR A 264 10.54 -3.24 -11.49
C TYR A 264 10.48 -1.74 -11.16
N THR A 265 9.28 -1.18 -10.95
CA THR A 265 9.10 0.23 -10.57
C THR A 265 9.32 0.43 -9.07
N ILE A 266 9.98 1.52 -8.68
CA ILE A 266 10.12 1.89 -7.27
C ILE A 266 8.73 2.23 -6.72
N GLN A 267 8.33 1.55 -5.66
CA GLN A 267 7.10 1.83 -4.94
C GLN A 267 7.44 2.38 -3.54
N PRO A 268 6.79 3.46 -3.09
CA PRO A 268 7.02 3.97 -1.76
C PRO A 268 6.54 2.97 -0.69
N GLU A 269 7.20 3.00 0.44
CA GLU A 269 6.88 2.18 1.62
C GLU A 269 6.74 0.67 1.29
N SER A 270 7.60 0.16 0.43
CA SER A 270 7.62 -1.26 0.04
C SER A 270 9.03 -1.81 -0.05
N TYR A 271 9.18 -3.12 0.19
CA TYR A 271 10.45 -3.83 0.07
C TYR A 271 10.67 -4.28 -1.37
N SER A 272 11.80 -3.89 -1.95
CA SER A 272 12.09 -4.07 -3.37
C SER A 272 12.43 -5.51 -3.75
N LEU A 273 12.99 -6.30 -2.82
CA LEU A 273 13.48 -7.67 -3.08
C LEU A 273 12.74 -8.74 -2.28
N MET A 274 11.83 -8.33 -1.38
CA MET A 274 10.97 -9.24 -0.63
C MET A 274 9.91 -9.84 -1.55
N ASN A 275 9.57 -11.10 -1.36
CA ASN A 275 8.45 -11.74 -2.06
C ASN A 275 7.12 -11.46 -1.31
N ALA A 276 6.02 -11.50 -2.04
CA ALA A 276 4.70 -11.32 -1.43
C ALA A 276 4.43 -12.46 -0.44
N MET A 277 3.97 -12.12 0.76
CA MET A 277 3.72 -13.06 1.87
C MET A 277 4.97 -13.87 2.30
N GLU A 278 6.17 -13.37 2.08
CA GLU A 278 7.40 -14.04 2.50
C GLU A 278 7.48 -14.15 4.02
N PHE A 279 7.10 -13.09 4.73
CA PHE A 279 7.07 -13.06 6.20
C PHE A 279 5.66 -12.83 6.71
N MET A 280 5.32 -13.56 7.80
CA MET A 280 4.08 -13.42 8.55
C MET A 280 4.39 -12.95 9.95
N ASN A 281 3.81 -11.83 10.36
CA ASN A 281 4.08 -11.22 11.66
C ASN A 281 2.78 -10.86 12.37
N ASP A 282 2.77 -10.89 13.69
CA ASP A 282 1.72 -10.28 14.50
C ASP A 282 2.20 -9.01 15.21
N GLU A 283 3.50 -8.75 15.21
CA GLU A 283 4.09 -7.47 15.59
C GLU A 283 5.27 -7.13 14.69
N TYR A 284 5.50 -5.84 14.47
CA TYR A 284 6.61 -5.37 13.66
C TYR A 284 7.08 -3.98 14.03
N ALA A 285 8.33 -3.69 13.69
CA ALA A 285 8.90 -2.37 13.58
C ALA A 285 9.64 -2.25 12.25
N SER A 286 9.43 -1.17 11.52
CA SER A 286 10.04 -0.95 10.21
C SER A 286 10.63 0.44 10.08
N TRP A 287 11.66 0.55 9.22
CA TRP A 287 12.25 1.82 8.83
C TRP A 287 12.44 1.87 7.31
N ASP A 288 12.23 3.05 6.75
CA ASP A 288 12.60 3.42 5.38
C ASP A 288 13.36 4.74 5.47
N VAL A 289 14.64 4.70 5.17
CA VAL A 289 15.55 5.84 5.20
C VAL A 289 16.09 6.03 3.79
N THR A 290 15.77 7.17 3.17
CA THR A 290 16.25 7.53 1.84
C THR A 290 17.00 8.85 1.91
N TYR A 291 18.30 8.84 1.58
CA TYR A 291 19.18 9.99 1.60
C TYR A 291 19.45 10.50 0.19
N TYR A 292 19.09 11.74 -0.06
CA TYR A 292 19.29 12.47 -1.31
C TYR A 292 20.47 13.43 -1.16
N LEU A 293 21.60 13.13 -1.81
CA LEU A 293 22.82 13.91 -1.71
C LEU A 293 22.82 15.18 -2.57
N ASN A 294 21.80 15.38 -3.40
CA ASN A 294 21.62 16.56 -4.26
C ASN A 294 22.81 16.87 -5.18
N GLY A 295 23.56 15.84 -5.57
CA GLY A 295 24.74 15.99 -6.42
C GLY A 295 26.00 16.39 -5.67
N TRP A 296 26.06 16.20 -4.37
CA TRP A 296 27.23 16.53 -3.56
C TRP A 296 28.52 15.88 -4.09
N LEU A 297 28.47 14.62 -4.51
CA LEU A 297 29.60 13.93 -5.12
C LEU A 297 29.68 14.20 -6.64
N PHE A 298 28.57 14.04 -7.38
CA PHE A 298 28.55 14.13 -8.85
C PHE A 298 28.86 15.54 -9.37
N ASN A 299 28.50 16.59 -8.64
CA ASN A 299 28.84 17.96 -9.02
C ASN A 299 30.36 18.25 -8.99
N ARG A 300 31.18 17.40 -8.36
CA ARG A 300 32.63 17.49 -8.36
C ARG A 300 33.26 16.88 -9.61
N ILE A 301 32.51 16.05 -10.36
CA ILE A 301 32.96 15.40 -11.58
C ILE A 301 32.42 16.20 -12.78
N PRO A 302 33.28 16.82 -13.61
CA PRO A 302 32.84 17.77 -14.66
C PRO A 302 31.80 17.24 -15.60
N LEU A 303 31.90 15.97 -16.02
CA LEU A 303 30.95 15.33 -16.92
C LEU A 303 29.58 15.13 -16.24
N LEU A 304 29.55 14.57 -15.02
CA LEU A 304 28.33 14.30 -14.27
C LEU A 304 27.63 15.59 -13.84
N LYS A 305 28.39 16.63 -13.51
CA LYS A 305 27.86 17.97 -13.24
C LYS A 305 27.04 18.52 -14.42
N LYS A 306 27.48 18.31 -15.66
CA LYS A 306 26.74 18.74 -16.87
C LYS A 306 25.44 17.96 -17.04
N LEU A 307 25.41 16.67 -16.66
CA LEU A 307 24.23 15.81 -16.72
C LEU A 307 23.22 16.13 -15.61
N LYS A 308 23.63 16.87 -14.56
CA LYS A 308 22.82 17.21 -13.37
C LYS A 308 22.27 15.98 -12.65
N TRP A 309 22.94 14.85 -12.73
CA TRP A 309 22.57 13.64 -12.02
C TRP A 309 22.78 13.81 -10.51
N ARG A 310 21.94 13.14 -9.72
CA ARG A 310 21.99 13.22 -8.26
C ARG A 310 22.02 11.82 -7.68
N GLU A 311 22.79 11.67 -6.62
CA GLU A 311 22.95 10.41 -5.91
C GLU A 311 21.85 10.23 -4.88
N VAL A 312 21.39 9.00 -4.73
CA VAL A 312 20.43 8.59 -3.72
C VAL A 312 20.92 7.32 -3.05
N LEU A 313 20.86 7.30 -1.73
CA LEU A 313 21.12 6.11 -0.92
C LEU A 313 19.85 5.73 -0.19
N SER A 314 19.55 4.44 -0.10
CA SER A 314 18.38 3.96 0.62
C SER A 314 18.72 2.78 1.53
N CYS A 315 18.07 2.74 2.69
CA CYS A 315 18.13 1.62 3.62
C CYS A 315 16.72 1.36 4.15
N ARG A 316 16.22 0.17 3.92
CA ARG A 316 14.91 -0.28 4.40
C ARG A 316 15.06 -1.51 5.24
N GLY A 317 14.32 -1.56 6.33
CA GLY A 317 14.35 -2.74 7.17
C GLY A 317 13.04 -3.00 7.89
N LEU A 318 12.91 -4.25 8.31
CA LEU A 318 11.78 -4.78 9.04
C LEU A 318 12.29 -5.70 10.13
N TYR A 319 11.89 -5.42 11.34
CA TYR A 319 11.93 -6.37 12.44
C TYR A 319 10.52 -6.84 12.69
N GLY A 320 10.29 -8.13 12.63
CA GLY A 320 8.97 -8.72 12.82
C GLY A 320 9.03 -9.93 13.74
N ASN A 321 7.92 -10.23 14.38
CA ASN A 321 7.77 -11.39 15.24
C ASN A 321 6.40 -12.03 14.99
N LEU A 322 6.32 -13.33 15.21
CA LEU A 322 5.06 -14.09 15.20
C LEU A 322 4.97 -14.92 16.47
N SER A 323 4.03 -14.57 17.33
CA SER A 323 3.79 -15.30 18.57
C SER A 323 3.15 -16.68 18.31
N ASP A 324 3.38 -17.63 19.20
CA ASP A 324 2.88 -19.00 19.09
C ASP A 324 1.36 -19.09 18.98
N LYS A 325 0.63 -18.10 19.53
CA LYS A 325 -0.84 -18.02 19.40
C LYS A 325 -1.32 -17.79 17.98
N ASN A 326 -0.48 -17.18 17.10
CA ASN A 326 -0.77 -16.85 15.73
C ASN A 326 -0.02 -17.75 14.73
N ASN A 327 0.78 -18.69 15.22
CA ASN A 327 1.55 -19.60 14.40
C ASN A 327 0.81 -20.94 14.21
N PRO A 328 0.44 -21.33 12.98
CA PRO A 328 -0.25 -22.58 12.72
C PRO A 328 0.56 -23.83 13.08
N ALA A 329 1.89 -23.72 13.26
CA ALA A 329 2.70 -24.83 13.75
C ALA A 329 2.33 -25.25 15.18
N PHE A 330 1.80 -24.30 15.99
CA PHE A 330 1.38 -24.53 17.38
C PHE A 330 -0.14 -24.51 17.58
N GLN A 331 -0.91 -24.10 16.53
CA GLN A 331 -2.36 -23.86 16.61
C GLN A 331 -3.09 -24.54 15.46
N GLN A 332 -3.78 -25.62 15.73
CA GLN A 332 -4.49 -26.44 14.72
C GLN A 332 -5.73 -25.77 14.09
N ASP A 333 -6.32 -24.80 14.77
CA ASP A 333 -7.51 -24.06 14.29
C ASP A 333 -7.17 -22.91 13.34
N LEU A 334 -5.87 -22.59 13.16
CA LEU A 334 -5.41 -21.59 12.22
C LEU A 334 -5.20 -22.16 10.82
N PHE A 335 -5.18 -21.29 9.82
CA PHE A 335 -4.89 -21.68 8.44
C PHE A 335 -3.39 -21.89 8.23
N ARG A 336 -3.03 -22.91 7.47
CA ARG A 336 -1.65 -23.13 7.00
C ARG A 336 -1.16 -21.91 6.24
N PHE A 337 0.09 -21.54 6.45
CA PHE A 337 0.71 -20.52 5.63
C PHE A 337 0.90 -21.00 4.19
N PRO A 338 0.74 -20.11 3.20
CA PRO A 338 1.08 -20.42 1.83
C PRO A 338 2.54 -20.88 1.70
N ALA A 339 2.84 -21.77 0.74
CA ALA A 339 4.20 -22.24 0.51
C ALA A 339 5.16 -21.05 0.25
N GLY A 340 6.36 -21.10 0.83
CA GLY A 340 7.35 -20.04 0.76
C GLY A 340 7.16 -18.90 1.77
N SER A 341 6.10 -18.94 2.59
CA SER A 341 5.95 -18.04 3.74
C SER A 341 6.75 -18.60 4.92
N THR A 342 7.40 -17.69 5.66
CA THR A 342 8.21 -18.02 6.83
C THR A 342 7.96 -17.06 7.97
N THR A 343 8.49 -17.38 9.14
CA THR A 343 8.51 -16.48 10.30
C THR A 343 9.87 -15.82 10.40
N MET A 344 9.91 -14.59 10.89
CA MET A 344 11.17 -13.92 11.17
C MET A 344 11.77 -14.44 12.47
N GLY A 345 13.11 -14.55 12.49
CA GLY A 345 13.87 -14.81 13.71
C GLY A 345 14.31 -13.50 14.38
N HIS A 346 15.40 -13.57 15.16
CA HIS A 346 15.95 -12.37 15.82
C HIS A 346 16.64 -11.37 14.87
N THR A 347 16.89 -11.77 13.64
CA THR A 347 17.58 -10.93 12.65
C THR A 347 16.55 -10.10 11.86
N PRO A 348 16.68 -8.77 11.77
CA PRO A 348 15.81 -7.96 10.92
C PRO A 348 16.04 -8.28 9.43
N TYR A 349 14.99 -8.14 8.62
CA TYR A 349 15.13 -8.07 7.17
C TYR A 349 15.68 -6.70 6.79
N VAL A 350 16.71 -6.65 5.95
CA VAL A 350 17.35 -5.39 5.54
C VAL A 350 17.65 -5.39 4.05
N GLU A 351 17.29 -4.29 3.38
CA GLU A 351 17.69 -3.92 2.03
C GLU A 351 18.47 -2.61 2.04
N ALA A 352 19.52 -2.53 1.24
CA ALA A 352 20.23 -1.29 0.96
C ALA A 352 20.27 -1.03 -0.54
N GLY A 353 20.20 0.22 -0.95
CA GLY A 353 20.19 0.62 -2.34
C GLY A 353 21.03 1.85 -2.62
N VAL A 354 21.57 1.90 -3.83
CA VAL A 354 22.26 3.07 -4.39
C VAL A 354 21.54 3.43 -5.68
N GLY A 355 21.20 4.70 -5.83
CA GLY A 355 20.45 5.18 -6.96
C GLY A 355 21.01 6.44 -7.58
N ILE A 356 20.59 6.68 -8.81
CA ILE A 356 20.85 7.90 -9.57
C ILE A 356 19.50 8.46 -9.99
N GLU A 357 19.22 9.70 -9.61
CA GLU A 357 18.03 10.42 -10.05
C GLU A 357 18.37 11.56 -11.01
N ASN A 358 17.31 12.17 -11.55
CA ASN A 358 17.39 13.26 -12.52
C ASN A 358 18.02 12.85 -13.86
N ILE A 359 17.99 11.56 -14.20
CA ILE A 359 18.39 11.08 -15.52
C ILE A 359 17.31 11.58 -16.51
N PHE A 360 17.74 12.34 -17.52
CA PHE A 360 16.84 13.05 -18.46
C PHE A 360 15.75 13.90 -17.76
N LYS A 361 16.00 14.36 -16.53
CA LYS A 361 15.06 15.16 -15.67
C LYS A 361 13.83 14.42 -15.16
N VAL A 362 13.64 13.15 -15.46
CA VAL A 362 12.42 12.41 -15.13
C VAL A 362 12.65 10.99 -14.61
N LEU A 363 13.84 10.45 -14.78
CA LEU A 363 14.11 9.05 -14.48
C LEU A 363 15.01 8.91 -13.25
N ARG A 364 14.66 7.96 -12.39
CA ARG A 364 15.50 7.46 -11.30
C ARG A 364 15.72 5.97 -11.50
N VAL A 365 16.96 5.54 -11.28
CA VAL A 365 17.38 4.14 -11.35
C VAL A 365 18.13 3.79 -10.08
N ASP A 366 17.66 2.79 -9.37
CA ASP A 366 18.25 2.28 -8.13
C ASP A 366 18.72 0.84 -8.33
N TYR A 367 19.88 0.51 -7.81
CA TYR A 367 20.31 -0.86 -7.62
C TYR A 367 20.22 -1.22 -6.15
N VAL A 368 19.47 -2.26 -5.82
CA VAL A 368 19.15 -2.65 -4.45
C VAL A 368 19.74 -4.02 -4.14
N TRP A 369 20.31 -4.17 -2.94
CA TRP A 369 20.82 -5.41 -2.39
C TRP A 369 20.02 -5.84 -1.18
N ARG A 370 19.71 -7.12 -1.10
CA ARG A 370 19.20 -7.78 0.08
C ARG A 370 20.36 -8.23 0.96
N LEU A 371 20.41 -7.73 2.19
CA LEU A 371 21.54 -7.96 3.09
C LEU A 371 21.33 -9.16 4.02
N THR A 372 20.11 -9.45 4.38
CA THR A 372 19.73 -10.53 5.32
C THR A 372 18.79 -11.55 4.67
N TYR A 373 18.57 -12.71 5.29
CA TYR A 373 17.72 -13.80 4.79
C TYR A 373 18.06 -14.25 3.36
N ARG A 374 19.33 -14.27 3.00
CA ARG A 374 19.83 -14.54 1.64
C ARG A 374 19.83 -16.02 1.24
N ASN A 375 19.49 -16.89 2.16
CA ASN A 375 19.50 -18.35 1.97
C ASN A 375 18.09 -18.95 1.78
N LEU A 376 17.04 -18.11 1.75
CA LEU A 376 15.69 -18.57 1.46
C LEU A 376 15.55 -18.97 -0.01
N PRO A 377 14.65 -19.91 -0.34
CA PRO A 377 14.41 -20.32 -1.73
C PRO A 377 13.72 -19.20 -2.53
N ASP A 378 13.93 -19.21 -3.83
CA ASP A 378 13.26 -18.33 -4.81
C ASP A 378 13.30 -16.82 -4.51
N ILE A 379 14.41 -16.36 -3.93
CA ILE A 379 14.61 -14.96 -3.61
C ILE A 379 15.55 -14.25 -4.58
N ASP A 380 15.30 -12.98 -4.80
CA ASP A 380 16.27 -12.08 -5.45
C ASP A 380 17.24 -11.54 -4.39
N LYS A 381 18.55 -11.69 -4.63
CA LYS A 381 19.62 -11.17 -3.75
C LYS A 381 19.95 -9.73 -4.04
N SER A 382 19.71 -9.29 -5.26
CA SER A 382 19.87 -7.91 -5.73
C SER A 382 19.05 -7.67 -6.99
N GLY A 383 18.83 -6.40 -7.34
CA GLY A 383 18.10 -6.09 -8.55
C GLY A 383 17.99 -4.60 -8.82
N LEU A 384 17.71 -4.29 -10.08
CA LEU A 384 17.52 -2.93 -10.57
C LEU A 384 16.08 -2.50 -10.42
N ARG A 385 15.86 -1.25 -10.01
CA ARG A 385 14.54 -0.62 -9.88
C ARG A 385 14.54 0.71 -10.61
N ILE A 386 13.41 1.04 -11.21
CA ILE A 386 13.25 2.22 -12.04
C ILE A 386 12.03 3.00 -11.56
N SER A 387 12.11 4.32 -11.58
CA SER A 387 10.98 5.19 -11.28
C SER A 387 10.98 6.40 -12.19
N LEU A 388 9.77 6.82 -12.59
CA LEU A 388 9.58 8.15 -13.16
C LEU A 388 9.41 9.12 -11.99
N HIS A 389 10.40 9.98 -11.81
CA HIS A 389 10.45 10.97 -10.73
C HIS A 389 10.65 12.34 -11.35
N MET A 390 9.65 13.21 -11.23
CA MET A 390 9.81 14.61 -11.63
C MET A 390 10.30 15.39 -10.42
N THR A 391 11.54 15.85 -10.46
CA THR A 391 12.08 16.83 -9.50
C THR A 391 11.58 18.22 -9.93
N PHE A 392 10.72 18.81 -9.13
CA PHE A 392 10.29 20.20 -9.30
C PHE A 392 11.22 21.16 -8.56
#